data_4b45e2ac72293f2103a07143d11410a0
#
_entry.id   4b45e2ac72293f2103a07143d11410a0
#
_cell.length_a   1.000
_cell.length_b   1.000
_cell.length_c   1.000
_cell.angle_alpha   90.00
_cell.angle_beta   90.00
_cell.angle_gamma   90.00
#
_symmetry.space_group_name_H-M   'P 1'
#
loop_
_entity.id
_entity.type
_entity.pdbx_description
1 polymer ?
#
loop_
_entity_poly.entity_id
_entity_poly.type
_entity_poly.pdbx_seq_one_letter_code
_entity_poly.pdbx_strand_id
1 'polypeptide(L)'
;VSDEVLKLRGVTVRRETSLLLRNVDWAAHEDERWIVIGPNGAGKTTLLQVAATLLYPTEGTVEILGERLGDVNVFELRPRIGLTSAALAERVPSGEKVIDLVLTASYAILGRWKEEYESADVTRAVELLDALGCAHLIRRKFSTLSEGERKRVQIARAMMPDPEMLLLDEPAAGLDLGGREDLLRRLSTLARDPKAPMMVLVTHHVEEVPDGFTHAMLLRRGSVLAAGPIEEVFTARALSRCFGVPLEIERRDGRWRAWAAR
;
A
#
# COMPACT_ATOMS: atom_id res chain seq x y z
N VAL A 1 15.29 13.10 14.45
CA VAL A 1 15.63 12.03 13.51
C VAL A 1 14.42 11.11 13.54
N SER A 2 13.69 10.97 12.45
CA SER A 2 12.55 10.07 12.37
C SER A 2 13.01 8.61 12.46
N ASP A 3 12.18 7.74 13.06
CA ASP A 3 12.53 6.33 13.24
C ASP A 3 12.43 5.55 11.92
N GLU A 4 13.38 4.63 11.71
CA GLU A 4 13.41 3.74 10.56
C GLU A 4 12.34 2.64 10.75
N VAL A 5 11.30 2.67 9.92
CA VAL A 5 10.13 1.78 10.00
C VAL A 5 10.31 0.51 9.17
N LEU A 6 11.04 0.63 8.05
CA LEU A 6 11.30 -0.49 7.14
C LEU A 6 12.74 -0.46 6.68
N LYS A 7 13.42 -1.61 6.78
CA LYS A 7 14.80 -1.77 6.32
C LYS A 7 15.01 -3.13 5.69
N LEU A 8 15.35 -3.11 4.41
CA LEU A 8 15.76 -4.26 3.63
C LEU A 8 17.24 -4.12 3.29
N ARG A 9 18.02 -5.20 3.48
CA ARG A 9 19.45 -5.25 3.13
C ARG A 9 19.73 -6.50 2.31
N GLY A 10 20.10 -6.32 1.05
CA GLY A 10 20.47 -7.40 0.14
C GLY A 10 19.34 -8.40 -0.11
N VAL A 11 18.09 -7.96 -0.02
CA VAL A 11 16.92 -8.86 -0.06
C VAL A 11 16.76 -9.47 -1.43
N THR A 12 16.82 -10.80 -1.46
CA THR A 12 16.59 -11.63 -2.65
C THR A 12 15.43 -12.58 -2.36
N VAL A 13 14.50 -12.67 -3.30
CA VAL A 13 13.38 -13.63 -3.24
C VAL A 13 13.42 -14.51 -4.48
N ARG A 14 13.56 -15.80 -4.25
CA ARG A 14 13.51 -16.85 -5.27
C ARG A 14 12.30 -17.76 -5.05
N ARG A 15 11.57 -18.02 -6.10
CA ARG A 15 10.51 -19.02 -6.11
C ARG A 15 10.74 -20.00 -7.23
N GLU A 16 11.05 -21.24 -6.87
CA GLU A 16 11.48 -22.27 -7.82
C GLU A 16 12.71 -21.79 -8.62
N THR A 17 12.57 -21.67 -9.94
CA THR A 17 13.62 -21.16 -10.85
C THR A 17 13.54 -19.66 -11.08
N SER A 18 12.47 -19.00 -10.62
CA SER A 18 12.22 -17.58 -10.88
C SER A 18 12.77 -16.71 -9.76
N LEU A 19 13.53 -15.69 -10.14
CA LEU A 19 14.07 -14.69 -9.25
C LEU A 19 13.14 -13.47 -9.25
N LEU A 20 12.37 -13.31 -8.17
CA LEU A 20 11.34 -12.29 -8.05
C LEU A 20 11.86 -10.94 -7.54
N LEU A 21 12.82 -10.99 -6.58
CA LEU A 21 13.59 -9.83 -6.12
C LEU A 21 15.08 -10.16 -6.14
N ARG A 22 15.93 -9.17 -6.41
CA ARG A 22 17.38 -9.33 -6.63
C ARG A 22 18.13 -8.27 -5.85
N ASN A 23 18.74 -8.64 -4.74
CA ASN A 23 19.61 -7.79 -3.93
C ASN A 23 19.00 -6.39 -3.70
N VAL A 24 17.82 -6.37 -3.12
CA VAL A 24 17.09 -5.12 -2.86
C VAL A 24 17.55 -4.54 -1.54
N ASP A 25 18.03 -3.30 -1.59
CA ASP A 25 18.27 -2.45 -0.44
C ASP A 25 17.21 -1.34 -0.39
N TRP A 26 16.59 -1.14 0.76
CA TRP A 26 15.58 -0.11 0.98
C TRP A 26 15.50 0.24 2.45
N ALA A 27 15.53 1.53 2.76
CA ALA A 27 15.22 2.07 4.08
C ALA A 27 14.10 3.10 3.93
N ALA A 28 13.13 3.06 4.83
CA ALA A 28 12.05 4.02 4.87
C ALA A 28 11.72 4.42 6.32
N HIS A 29 11.41 5.70 6.52
CA HIS A 29 11.19 6.32 7.82
C HIS A 29 9.70 6.64 8.05
N GLU A 30 9.30 6.84 9.29
CA GLU A 30 7.91 7.03 9.71
C GLU A 30 7.20 8.22 9.04
N ASP A 31 7.95 9.30 8.75
CA ASP A 31 7.45 10.51 8.12
C ASP A 31 7.44 10.46 6.59
N GLU A 32 7.88 9.35 5.99
CA GLU A 32 7.94 9.19 4.54
C GLU A 32 6.67 8.57 3.96
N ARG A 33 6.38 8.95 2.72
CA ARG A 33 5.29 8.42 1.90
C ARG A 33 5.88 7.96 0.58
N TRP A 34 5.89 6.65 0.36
CA TRP A 34 6.59 6.01 -0.73
C TRP A 34 5.66 5.57 -1.85
N ILE A 35 6.05 5.89 -3.08
CA ILE A 35 5.49 5.26 -4.27
C ILE A 35 6.48 4.23 -4.83
N VAL A 36 6.05 2.99 -4.99
CA VAL A 36 6.83 1.95 -5.69
C VAL A 36 6.22 1.74 -7.06
N ILE A 37 6.97 2.09 -8.11
CA ILE A 37 6.47 2.06 -9.47
C ILE A 37 7.37 1.19 -10.38
N GLY A 38 6.76 0.56 -11.36
CA GLY A 38 7.45 -0.27 -12.35
C GLY A 38 6.48 -1.08 -13.20
N PRO A 39 6.94 -1.66 -14.30
CA PRO A 39 6.10 -2.45 -15.19
C PRO A 39 5.50 -3.69 -14.49
N ASN A 40 4.50 -4.31 -15.11
CA ASN A 40 3.95 -5.57 -14.64
C ASN A 40 5.06 -6.65 -14.59
N GLY A 41 5.06 -7.47 -13.54
CA GLY A 41 6.12 -8.45 -13.31
C GLY A 41 7.45 -7.88 -12.78
N ALA A 42 7.51 -6.58 -12.41
CA ALA A 42 8.73 -5.98 -11.86
C ALA A 42 9.12 -6.49 -10.46
N GLY A 43 8.21 -7.15 -9.73
CA GLY A 43 8.42 -7.63 -8.36
C GLY A 43 7.75 -6.77 -7.28
N LYS A 44 6.92 -5.78 -7.65
CA LYS A 44 6.28 -4.82 -6.73
C LYS A 44 5.45 -5.50 -5.64
N THR A 45 4.51 -6.36 -6.01
CA THR A 45 3.68 -7.13 -5.07
C THR A 45 4.54 -8.04 -4.18
N THR A 46 5.61 -8.64 -4.73
CA THR A 46 6.56 -9.46 -3.95
C THR A 46 7.28 -8.62 -2.90
N LEU A 47 7.73 -7.42 -3.26
CA LEU A 47 8.36 -6.47 -2.33
C LEU A 47 7.39 -6.10 -1.21
N LEU A 48 6.13 -5.80 -1.57
CA LEU A 48 5.09 -5.48 -0.60
C LEU A 48 4.77 -6.66 0.33
N GLN A 49 4.74 -7.89 -0.20
CA GLN A 49 4.53 -9.10 0.62
C GLN A 49 5.68 -9.34 1.62
N VAL A 50 6.91 -9.00 1.25
CA VAL A 50 8.05 -9.03 2.18
C VAL A 50 7.86 -7.97 3.27
N ALA A 51 7.54 -6.73 2.90
CA ALA A 51 7.27 -5.65 3.86
C ALA A 51 6.05 -5.94 4.75
N ALA A 52 5.06 -6.69 4.27
CA ALA A 52 3.89 -7.13 5.02
C ALA A 52 4.13 -8.41 5.87
N THR A 53 5.35 -8.91 5.97
CA THR A 53 5.69 -10.17 6.67
C THR A 53 4.98 -11.43 6.13
N LEU A 54 4.44 -11.36 4.92
CA LEU A 54 3.73 -12.47 4.28
C LEU A 54 4.67 -13.39 3.50
N LEU A 55 5.85 -12.91 3.17
CA LEU A 55 6.87 -13.62 2.42
C LEU A 55 8.25 -13.39 3.05
N TYR A 56 8.96 -14.50 3.34
CA TYR A 56 10.33 -14.42 3.83
C TYR A 56 11.32 -14.29 2.66
N PRO A 57 12.39 -13.52 2.81
CA PRO A 57 13.44 -13.46 1.82
C PRO A 57 14.22 -14.80 1.75
N THR A 58 14.72 -15.12 0.57
CA THR A 58 15.65 -16.27 0.38
C THR A 58 17.06 -15.91 0.87
N GLU A 59 17.44 -14.64 0.69
CA GLU A 59 18.72 -14.08 1.12
C GLU A 59 18.51 -12.63 1.58
N GLY A 60 19.44 -12.13 2.39
CA GLY A 60 19.38 -10.77 2.94
C GLY A 60 18.63 -10.70 4.28
N THR A 61 18.43 -9.50 4.79
CA THR A 61 17.75 -9.22 6.06
C THR A 61 16.65 -8.21 5.89
N VAL A 62 15.58 -8.38 6.68
CA VAL A 62 14.41 -7.49 6.73
C VAL A 62 14.18 -7.11 8.18
N GLU A 63 14.13 -5.83 8.45
CA GLU A 63 13.74 -5.24 9.72
C GLU A 63 12.49 -4.40 9.49
N ILE A 64 11.46 -4.57 10.31
CA ILE A 64 10.16 -3.90 10.21
C ILE A 64 9.75 -3.43 11.59
N LEU A 65 9.50 -2.12 11.75
CA LEU A 65 9.11 -1.51 13.02
C LEU A 65 10.12 -1.83 14.15
N GLY A 66 11.41 -1.85 13.81
CA GLY A 66 12.50 -2.19 14.71
C GLY A 66 12.72 -3.68 14.96
N GLU A 67 11.88 -4.55 14.39
CA GLU A 67 11.92 -5.99 14.61
C GLU A 67 12.51 -6.72 13.40
N ARG A 68 13.43 -7.65 13.63
CA ARG A 68 14.04 -8.45 12.57
C ARG A 68 13.13 -9.63 12.20
N LEU A 69 12.80 -9.72 10.91
CA LEU A 69 12.00 -10.82 10.38
C LEU A 69 12.77 -12.15 10.50
N GLY A 70 12.17 -13.12 11.18
CA GLY A 70 12.79 -14.40 11.54
C GLY A 70 13.08 -14.52 13.04
N ASP A 71 13.29 -13.42 13.74
CA ASP A 71 13.57 -13.39 15.18
C ASP A 71 12.31 -12.98 15.99
N VAL A 72 11.32 -12.37 15.33
CA VAL A 72 10.07 -11.86 15.93
C VAL A 72 8.87 -12.77 15.65
N ASN A 73 7.91 -12.78 16.58
CA ASN A 73 6.59 -13.37 16.34
C ASN A 73 5.78 -12.49 15.37
N VAL A 74 5.68 -12.91 14.13
CA VAL A 74 4.95 -12.14 13.08
C VAL A 74 3.48 -11.89 13.37
N PHE A 75 2.84 -12.68 14.25
CA PHE A 75 1.45 -12.45 14.67
C PHE A 75 1.31 -11.21 15.56
N GLU A 76 2.37 -10.80 16.27
CA GLU A 76 2.41 -9.56 17.05
C GLU A 76 2.75 -8.35 16.16
N LEU A 77 3.50 -8.57 15.07
CA LEU A 77 3.91 -7.52 14.16
C LEU A 77 2.81 -7.15 13.13
N ARG A 78 2.09 -8.14 12.62
CA ARG A 78 1.06 -7.93 11.58
C ARG A 78 -0.05 -6.94 11.92
N PRO A 79 -0.59 -6.86 13.16
CA PRO A 79 -1.57 -5.83 13.50
C PRO A 79 -1.05 -4.40 13.37
N ARG A 80 0.27 -4.20 13.46
CA ARG A 80 0.94 -2.90 13.29
C ARG A 80 1.13 -2.52 11.81
N ILE A 81 0.75 -3.42 10.87
CA ILE A 81 0.90 -3.26 9.42
C ILE A 81 -0.46 -3.35 8.76
N GLY A 82 -0.97 -2.25 8.25
CA GLY A 82 -2.16 -2.22 7.40
C GLY A 82 -1.81 -2.66 5.97
N LEU A 83 -2.55 -3.62 5.42
CA LEU A 83 -2.34 -4.10 4.06
C LEU A 83 -3.66 -4.13 3.30
N THR A 84 -3.65 -3.60 2.07
CA THR A 84 -4.71 -3.83 1.09
C THR A 84 -4.14 -4.56 -0.13
N SER A 85 -4.84 -5.61 -0.56
CA SER A 85 -4.53 -6.33 -1.79
C SER A 85 -5.78 -6.99 -2.37
N ALA A 86 -5.79 -7.26 -3.67
CA ALA A 86 -6.88 -7.96 -4.34
C ALA A 86 -7.12 -9.36 -3.72
N ALA A 87 -6.05 -10.09 -3.42
CA ALA A 87 -6.13 -11.42 -2.82
C ALA A 87 -6.80 -11.41 -1.42
N LEU A 88 -6.64 -10.34 -0.64
CA LEU A 88 -7.32 -10.18 0.65
C LEU A 88 -8.81 -9.91 0.45
N ALA A 89 -9.16 -9.11 -0.58
CA ALA A 89 -10.54 -8.79 -0.92
C ALA A 89 -11.37 -10.01 -1.30
N GLU A 90 -10.80 -10.92 -2.07
CA GLU A 90 -11.46 -12.14 -2.55
C GLU A 90 -11.82 -13.11 -1.40
N ARG A 91 -11.15 -12.98 -0.25
CA ARG A 91 -11.39 -13.82 0.93
C ARG A 91 -12.51 -13.31 1.83
N VAL A 92 -13.05 -12.12 1.57
CA VAL A 92 -14.14 -11.53 2.38
C VAL A 92 -15.43 -12.34 2.15
N PRO A 93 -16.11 -12.81 3.21
CA PRO A 93 -17.39 -13.52 3.08
C PRO A 93 -18.44 -12.65 2.38
N SER A 94 -19.18 -13.21 1.43
CA SER A 94 -20.14 -12.48 0.59
C SER A 94 -21.29 -11.81 1.34
N GLY A 95 -21.60 -12.31 2.54
CA GLY A 95 -22.66 -11.76 3.41
C GLY A 95 -22.23 -10.68 4.35
N GLU A 96 -20.91 -10.40 4.47
CA GLU A 96 -20.36 -9.50 5.45
C GLU A 96 -20.80 -8.05 5.21
N LYS A 97 -21.24 -7.36 6.27
CA LYS A 97 -21.55 -5.94 6.20
C LYS A 97 -20.26 -5.11 6.25
N VAL A 98 -20.30 -3.93 5.64
CA VAL A 98 -19.16 -3.00 5.59
C VAL A 98 -18.63 -2.70 6.99
N ILE A 99 -19.50 -2.36 7.94
CA ILE A 99 -19.08 -2.04 9.31
C ILE A 99 -18.44 -3.26 10.00
N ASP A 100 -19.03 -4.44 9.86
CA ASP A 100 -18.54 -5.66 10.47
C ASP A 100 -17.16 -6.02 9.87
N LEU A 101 -16.99 -5.88 8.55
CA LEU A 101 -15.70 -6.10 7.88
C LEU A 101 -14.59 -5.18 8.40
N VAL A 102 -14.89 -3.91 8.69
CA VAL A 102 -13.90 -2.98 9.25
C VAL A 102 -13.58 -3.35 10.70
N LEU A 103 -14.59 -3.60 11.52
CA LEU A 103 -14.43 -3.97 12.93
C LEU A 103 -13.60 -5.25 13.11
N THR A 104 -13.79 -6.27 12.27
CA THR A 104 -13.06 -7.55 12.37
C THR A 104 -11.54 -7.41 12.18
N ALA A 105 -11.07 -6.27 11.64
CA ALA A 105 -9.64 -6.02 11.50
C ALA A 105 -8.92 -5.85 12.85
N SER A 106 -9.59 -5.38 13.90
CA SER A 106 -9.03 -5.27 15.26
C SER A 106 -8.56 -6.62 15.81
N TYR A 107 -9.16 -7.71 15.34
CA TYR A 107 -8.79 -9.09 15.72
C TYR A 107 -8.04 -9.83 14.61
N ALA A 108 -7.63 -9.15 13.54
CA ALA A 108 -6.96 -9.74 12.37
C ALA A 108 -7.76 -10.86 11.68
N ILE A 109 -9.10 -10.85 11.75
CA ILE A 109 -10.01 -11.84 11.13
C ILE A 109 -10.80 -11.23 9.97
N LEU A 110 -11.36 -12.06 9.09
CA LEU A 110 -12.07 -11.65 7.86
C LEU A 110 -13.60 -11.83 7.91
N GLY A 111 -14.17 -12.15 9.04
CA GLY A 111 -15.61 -12.30 9.20
C GLY A 111 -15.98 -12.23 10.66
N ARG A 112 -17.10 -11.59 10.94
CA ARG A 112 -17.58 -11.43 12.33
C ARG A 112 -18.09 -12.77 12.87
N TRP A 113 -17.63 -13.14 14.06
CA TRP A 113 -18.11 -14.32 14.78
C TRP A 113 -18.89 -13.89 16.03
N LYS A 114 -18.29 -14.03 17.21
CA LYS A 114 -18.95 -13.74 18.50
C LYS A 114 -18.24 -12.65 19.29
N GLU A 115 -17.32 -11.94 18.62
CA GLU A 115 -16.54 -10.88 19.26
C GLU A 115 -17.45 -9.74 19.69
N GLU A 116 -17.27 -9.26 20.91
CA GLU A 116 -17.86 -8.03 21.41
C GLU A 116 -16.90 -6.88 21.10
N TYR A 117 -17.43 -5.85 20.42
CA TYR A 117 -16.70 -4.63 20.10
C TYR A 117 -17.12 -3.53 21.06
N GLU A 118 -16.15 -2.79 21.55
CA GLU A 118 -16.41 -1.63 22.40
C GLU A 118 -17.01 -0.47 21.57
N SER A 119 -17.67 0.45 22.25
CA SER A 119 -18.22 1.63 21.57
C SER A 119 -17.15 2.49 20.88
N ALA A 120 -15.92 2.48 21.43
CA ALA A 120 -14.76 3.12 20.82
C ALA A 120 -14.38 2.52 19.47
N ASP A 121 -14.41 1.19 19.35
CA ASP A 121 -14.13 0.49 18.08
C ASP A 121 -15.15 0.86 17.02
N VAL A 122 -16.43 0.86 17.40
CA VAL A 122 -17.52 1.24 16.47
C VAL A 122 -17.37 2.69 16.02
N THR A 123 -17.05 3.61 16.94
CA THR A 123 -16.82 5.01 16.61
C THR A 123 -15.67 5.15 15.63
N ARG A 124 -14.52 4.53 15.90
CA ARG A 124 -13.35 4.54 15.02
C ARG A 124 -13.66 3.96 13.63
N ALA A 125 -14.37 2.84 13.56
CA ALA A 125 -14.77 2.25 12.28
C ALA A 125 -15.64 3.19 11.44
N VAL A 126 -16.57 3.90 12.09
CA VAL A 126 -17.43 4.89 11.43
C VAL A 126 -16.61 6.08 10.94
N GLU A 127 -15.71 6.62 11.76
CA GLU A 127 -14.82 7.74 11.39
C GLU A 127 -13.92 7.38 10.19
N LEU A 128 -13.32 6.17 10.17
CA LEU A 128 -12.51 5.70 9.06
C LEU A 128 -13.33 5.55 7.77
N LEU A 129 -14.54 5.02 7.87
CA LEU A 129 -15.46 4.91 6.74
C LEU A 129 -15.91 6.28 6.23
N ASP A 130 -16.13 7.25 7.10
CA ASP A 130 -16.48 8.62 6.71
C ASP A 130 -15.31 9.32 6.01
N ALA A 131 -14.11 9.26 6.56
CA ALA A 131 -12.89 9.83 5.95
C ALA A 131 -12.67 9.29 4.52
N LEU A 132 -13.04 8.02 4.28
CA LEU A 132 -12.97 7.40 2.96
C LEU A 132 -14.27 7.53 2.13
N GLY A 133 -15.27 8.32 2.60
CA GLY A 133 -16.53 8.59 1.90
C GLY A 133 -17.43 7.37 1.79
N CYS A 134 -17.34 6.45 2.74
CA CYS A 134 -18.07 5.19 2.79
C CYS A 134 -19.11 5.14 3.93
N ALA A 135 -19.34 6.23 4.67
CA ALA A 135 -20.27 6.26 5.80
C ALA A 135 -21.70 5.78 5.42
N HIS A 136 -22.17 6.16 4.22
CA HIS A 136 -23.47 5.75 3.70
C HIS A 136 -23.58 4.24 3.37
N LEU A 137 -22.47 3.51 3.36
CA LEU A 137 -22.38 2.08 3.01
C LEU A 137 -22.36 1.17 4.25
N ILE A 138 -22.32 1.71 5.46
CA ILE A 138 -22.08 0.98 6.73
C ILE A 138 -22.92 -0.29 6.85
N ARG A 139 -24.20 -0.24 6.45
CA ARG A 139 -25.16 -1.36 6.56
C ARG A 139 -25.23 -2.23 5.31
N ARG A 140 -24.55 -1.86 4.22
CA ARG A 140 -24.54 -2.63 2.98
C ARG A 140 -23.64 -3.85 3.08
N LYS A 141 -23.94 -4.89 2.30
CA LYS A 141 -23.05 -6.04 2.14
C LYS A 141 -21.87 -5.66 1.27
N PHE A 142 -20.67 -6.03 1.66
CA PHE A 142 -19.44 -5.77 0.92
C PHE A 142 -19.50 -6.27 -0.53
N SER A 143 -20.12 -7.44 -0.76
CA SER A 143 -20.30 -8.02 -2.09
C SER A 143 -21.14 -7.17 -3.06
N THR A 144 -21.97 -6.24 -2.55
CA THR A 144 -22.85 -5.38 -3.36
C THR A 144 -22.24 -4.03 -3.71
N LEU A 145 -21.02 -3.77 -3.28
CA LEU A 145 -20.31 -2.53 -3.52
C LEU A 145 -19.70 -2.48 -4.93
N SER A 146 -19.59 -1.28 -5.49
CA SER A 146 -18.76 -1.02 -6.66
C SER A 146 -17.28 -1.26 -6.34
N GLU A 147 -16.44 -1.43 -7.35
CA GLU A 147 -15.01 -1.67 -7.16
C GLU A 147 -14.34 -0.51 -6.37
N GLY A 148 -14.67 0.74 -6.70
CA GLY A 148 -14.14 1.91 -5.97
C GLY A 148 -14.59 1.95 -4.50
N GLU A 149 -15.84 1.61 -4.22
CA GLU A 149 -16.34 1.50 -2.84
C GLU A 149 -15.62 0.38 -2.08
N ARG A 150 -15.41 -0.79 -2.72
CA ARG A 150 -14.66 -1.91 -2.12
C ARG A 150 -13.23 -1.51 -1.77
N LYS A 151 -12.51 -0.85 -2.67
CA LYS A 151 -11.14 -0.36 -2.43
C LYS A 151 -11.07 0.59 -1.24
N ARG A 152 -11.99 1.55 -1.15
CA ARG A 152 -12.04 2.50 -0.02
C ARG A 152 -12.37 1.81 1.31
N VAL A 153 -13.33 0.88 1.33
CA VAL A 153 -13.65 0.08 2.53
C VAL A 153 -12.46 -0.78 2.97
N GLN A 154 -11.69 -1.34 2.04
CA GLN A 154 -10.48 -2.10 2.37
C GLN A 154 -9.40 -1.24 3.01
N ILE A 155 -9.24 0.01 2.57
CA ILE A 155 -8.32 0.97 3.19
C ILE A 155 -8.80 1.30 4.61
N ALA A 156 -10.11 1.58 4.80
CA ALA A 156 -10.67 1.77 6.14
C ALA A 156 -10.39 0.58 7.06
N ARG A 157 -10.58 -0.63 6.53
CA ARG A 157 -10.27 -1.87 7.25
C ARG A 157 -8.80 -1.98 7.61
N ALA A 158 -7.89 -1.66 6.69
CA ALA A 158 -6.45 -1.72 6.92
C ALA A 158 -5.98 -0.69 7.98
N MET A 159 -6.70 0.43 8.13
CA MET A 159 -6.45 1.48 9.11
C MET A 159 -7.08 1.20 10.49
N MET A 160 -7.97 0.21 10.60
CA MET A 160 -8.71 -0.05 11.85
C MET A 160 -7.82 -0.39 13.05
N PRO A 161 -6.76 -1.23 12.91
CA PRO A 161 -5.88 -1.58 14.02
C PRO A 161 -4.92 -0.45 14.46
N ASP A 162 -5.01 0.74 13.88
CA ASP A 162 -4.05 1.84 14.07
C ASP A 162 -2.62 1.48 13.68
N PRO A 163 -2.40 1.10 12.42
CA PRO A 163 -1.11 0.61 11.99
C PRO A 163 -0.06 1.72 11.95
N GLU A 164 1.21 1.36 12.18
CA GLU A 164 2.36 2.25 12.02
C GLU A 164 2.83 2.31 10.55
N MET A 165 2.45 1.32 9.74
CA MET A 165 2.75 1.24 8.31
C MET A 165 1.52 0.80 7.50
N LEU A 166 1.20 1.52 6.43
CA LEU A 166 0.09 1.21 5.51
C LEU A 166 0.62 0.86 4.12
N LEU A 167 0.33 -0.35 3.68
CA LEU A 167 0.76 -0.91 2.41
C LEU A 167 -0.44 -1.05 1.46
N LEU A 168 -0.37 -0.39 0.30
CA LEU A 168 -1.44 -0.31 -0.69
C LEU A 168 -0.96 -0.94 -2.02
N ASP A 169 -1.47 -2.14 -2.33
CA ASP A 169 -1.13 -2.85 -3.58
C ASP A 169 -2.14 -2.53 -4.67
N GLU A 170 -1.73 -1.70 -5.62
CA GLU A 170 -2.52 -1.22 -6.76
C GLU A 170 -3.95 -0.77 -6.37
N PRO A 171 -4.09 0.19 -5.44
CA PRO A 171 -5.39 0.55 -4.88
C PRO A 171 -6.34 1.18 -5.90
N ALA A 172 -5.82 1.76 -6.98
CA ALA A 172 -6.62 2.39 -8.04
C ALA A 172 -6.89 1.49 -9.25
N ALA A 173 -6.36 0.25 -9.26
CA ALA A 173 -6.55 -0.68 -10.37
C ALA A 173 -8.03 -1.01 -10.56
N GLY A 174 -8.49 -0.97 -11.82
CA GLY A 174 -9.88 -1.28 -12.20
C GLY A 174 -10.90 -0.16 -11.94
N LEU A 175 -10.46 1.00 -11.44
CA LEU A 175 -11.34 2.14 -11.23
C LEU A 175 -11.53 2.95 -12.52
N ASP A 176 -12.72 3.47 -12.72
CA ASP A 176 -12.93 4.54 -13.69
C ASP A 176 -12.23 5.84 -13.28
N LEU A 177 -12.20 6.83 -14.16
CA LEU A 177 -11.54 8.10 -13.90
C LEU A 177 -12.06 8.79 -12.64
N GLY A 178 -13.37 8.83 -12.43
CA GLY A 178 -13.99 9.49 -11.26
C GLY A 178 -13.65 8.79 -9.95
N GLY A 179 -13.74 7.47 -9.92
CA GLY A 179 -13.39 6.66 -8.76
C GLY A 179 -11.90 6.73 -8.40
N ARG A 180 -11.03 6.75 -9.42
CA ARG A 180 -9.58 6.93 -9.23
C ARG A 180 -9.27 8.31 -8.63
N GLU A 181 -9.82 9.37 -9.19
CA GLU A 181 -9.55 10.75 -8.70
C GLU A 181 -10.10 10.95 -7.26
N ASP A 182 -11.28 10.41 -6.93
CA ASP A 182 -11.80 10.44 -5.57
C ASP A 182 -10.88 9.69 -4.59
N LEU A 183 -10.42 8.49 -4.96
CA LEU A 183 -9.49 7.72 -4.13
C LEU A 183 -8.17 8.47 -3.91
N LEU A 184 -7.55 9.00 -4.98
CA LEU A 184 -6.28 9.71 -4.89
C LEU A 184 -6.38 10.97 -4.03
N ARG A 185 -7.50 11.72 -4.13
CA ARG A 185 -7.76 12.87 -3.27
C ARG A 185 -7.81 12.48 -1.79
N ARG A 186 -8.47 11.37 -1.44
CA ARG A 186 -8.55 10.87 -0.07
C ARG A 186 -7.20 10.38 0.45
N LEU A 187 -6.43 9.67 -0.38
CA LEU A 187 -5.07 9.26 -0.04
C LEU A 187 -4.15 10.47 0.13
N SER A 188 -4.33 11.54 -0.67
CA SER A 188 -3.59 12.79 -0.50
C SER A 188 -3.93 13.48 0.82
N THR A 189 -5.20 13.46 1.24
CA THR A 189 -5.61 13.99 2.54
C THR A 189 -4.97 13.19 3.67
N LEU A 190 -5.01 11.86 3.58
CA LEU A 190 -4.37 10.98 4.56
C LEU A 190 -2.84 11.19 4.61
N ALA A 191 -2.17 11.26 3.45
CA ALA A 191 -0.72 11.41 3.38
C ALA A 191 -0.20 12.72 4.00
N ARG A 192 -1.03 13.75 4.04
CA ARG A 192 -0.72 15.06 4.65
C ARG A 192 -1.01 15.12 6.15
N ASP A 193 -1.70 14.15 6.71
CA ASP A 193 -1.94 14.08 8.14
C ASP A 193 -0.62 13.69 8.85
N PRO A 194 -0.11 14.52 9.79
CA PRO A 194 1.10 14.18 10.54
C PRO A 194 0.98 12.91 11.39
N LYS A 195 -0.25 12.49 11.70
CA LYS A 195 -0.53 11.27 12.46
C LYS A 195 -0.73 10.04 11.57
N ALA A 196 -0.70 10.21 10.25
CA ALA A 196 -0.86 9.08 9.36
C ALA A 196 0.34 8.12 9.47
N PRO A 197 0.10 6.81 9.35
CA PRO A 197 1.18 5.82 9.29
C PRO A 197 2.14 6.11 8.14
N MET A 198 3.35 5.56 8.19
CA MET A 198 4.20 5.48 7.00
C MET A 198 3.42 4.78 5.87
N MET A 199 3.44 5.33 4.67
CA MET A 199 2.63 4.81 3.57
C MET A 199 3.50 4.30 2.42
N VAL A 200 3.16 3.12 1.89
CA VAL A 200 3.72 2.62 0.64
C VAL A 200 2.57 2.32 -0.32
N LEU A 201 2.57 2.97 -1.47
CA LEU A 201 1.64 2.70 -2.55
C LEU A 201 2.39 2.09 -3.74
N VAL A 202 1.93 0.93 -4.17
CA VAL A 202 2.44 0.23 -5.36
C VAL A 202 1.50 0.49 -6.53
N THR A 203 2.06 0.89 -7.67
CA THR A 203 1.32 1.06 -8.93
C THR A 203 2.23 0.87 -10.14
N HIS A 204 1.64 0.82 -11.32
CA HIS A 204 2.37 0.89 -12.60
C HIS A 204 2.00 2.16 -13.41
N HIS A 205 1.21 3.07 -12.81
CA HIS A 205 0.77 4.32 -13.41
C HIS A 205 1.33 5.54 -12.69
N VAL A 206 2.03 6.42 -13.40
CA VAL A 206 2.61 7.66 -12.85
C VAL A 206 1.50 8.61 -12.35
N GLU A 207 0.35 8.61 -13.02
CA GLU A 207 -0.83 9.44 -12.72
C GLU A 207 -1.52 9.05 -11.41
N GLU A 208 -1.20 7.88 -10.86
CA GLU A 208 -1.77 7.36 -9.61
C GLU A 208 -0.99 7.77 -8.35
N VAL A 209 -0.01 8.64 -8.50
CA VAL A 209 0.72 9.20 -7.36
C VAL A 209 -0.12 10.27 -6.67
N PRO A 210 -0.55 10.05 -5.40
CA PRO A 210 -1.26 11.07 -4.65
C PRO A 210 -0.33 12.23 -4.29
N ASP A 211 -0.89 13.42 -4.17
CA ASP A 211 -0.13 14.54 -3.63
C ASP A 211 0.17 14.32 -2.13
N GLY A 212 1.36 14.73 -1.69
CA GLY A 212 1.85 14.44 -0.33
C GLY A 212 2.77 13.21 -0.24
N PHE A 213 2.93 12.45 -1.34
CA PHE A 213 3.96 11.40 -1.41
C PHE A 213 5.33 12.03 -1.62
N THR A 214 6.30 11.65 -0.79
CA THR A 214 7.62 12.31 -0.67
C THR A 214 8.73 11.53 -1.34
N HIS A 215 8.62 10.22 -1.42
CA HIS A 215 9.66 9.32 -1.92
C HIS A 215 9.14 8.41 -3.03
N ALA A 216 10.05 7.97 -3.87
CA ALA A 216 9.74 7.02 -4.95
C ALA A 216 10.81 5.94 -5.06
N MET A 217 10.38 4.74 -5.48
CA MET A 217 11.25 3.65 -5.89
C MET A 217 10.84 3.17 -7.28
N LEU A 218 11.79 3.09 -8.19
CA LEU A 218 11.63 2.47 -9.51
C LEU A 218 12.12 1.03 -9.46
N LEU A 219 11.21 0.08 -9.68
CA LEU A 219 11.50 -1.35 -9.65
C LEU A 219 11.38 -1.94 -11.06
N ARG A 220 12.39 -2.69 -11.50
CA ARG A 220 12.38 -3.40 -12.78
C ARG A 220 13.07 -4.74 -12.68
N ARG A 221 12.40 -5.82 -13.12
CA ARG A 221 12.93 -7.19 -13.12
C ARG A 221 13.51 -7.63 -11.77
N GLY A 222 12.83 -7.26 -10.69
CA GLY A 222 13.22 -7.58 -9.32
C GLY A 222 14.31 -6.71 -8.72
N SER A 223 14.85 -5.74 -9.45
CA SER A 223 15.92 -4.85 -8.97
C SER A 223 15.46 -3.39 -8.85
N VAL A 224 15.98 -2.69 -7.86
CA VAL A 224 15.79 -1.25 -7.69
C VAL A 224 16.68 -0.52 -8.71
N LEU A 225 16.08 0.33 -9.54
CA LEU A 225 16.79 1.18 -10.48
C LEU A 225 17.15 2.55 -9.90
N ALA A 226 16.27 3.08 -9.05
CA ALA A 226 16.44 4.33 -8.32
C ALA A 226 15.47 4.33 -7.13
N ALA A 227 15.88 4.90 -6.01
CA ALA A 227 15.05 5.14 -4.83
C ALA A 227 15.53 6.41 -4.13
N GLY A 228 14.60 7.17 -3.54
CA GLY A 228 14.87 8.41 -2.83
C GLY A 228 13.75 9.45 -2.98
N PRO A 229 14.03 10.73 -2.72
CA PRO A 229 13.07 11.82 -2.90
C PRO A 229 12.41 11.77 -4.29
N ILE A 230 11.09 11.91 -4.32
CA ILE A 230 10.32 11.69 -5.56
C ILE A 230 10.76 12.59 -6.72
N GLU A 231 11.13 13.85 -6.42
CA GLU A 231 11.58 14.81 -7.43
C GLU A 231 12.91 14.40 -8.09
N GLU A 232 13.77 13.67 -7.36
CA GLU A 232 15.04 13.18 -7.88
C GLU A 232 14.87 11.90 -8.69
N VAL A 233 13.91 11.06 -8.31
CA VAL A 233 13.65 9.76 -8.91
C VAL A 233 12.74 9.86 -10.14
N PHE A 234 11.72 10.73 -10.13
CA PHE A 234 10.76 10.88 -11.21
C PHE A 234 11.31 11.78 -12.31
N THR A 235 12.27 11.27 -13.05
CA THR A 235 12.86 11.92 -14.24
C THR A 235 12.51 11.15 -15.51
N ALA A 236 12.41 11.84 -16.63
CA ALA A 236 12.16 11.23 -17.94
C ALA A 236 13.15 10.09 -18.23
N ARG A 237 14.44 10.29 -17.90
CA ARG A 237 15.50 9.29 -18.09
C ARG A 237 15.28 8.03 -17.22
N ALA A 238 14.98 8.22 -15.93
CA ALA A 238 14.82 7.09 -15.00
C ALA A 238 13.55 6.28 -15.33
N LEU A 239 12.44 6.96 -15.60
CA LEU A 239 11.18 6.31 -16.00
C LEU A 239 11.31 5.62 -17.36
N SER A 240 11.95 6.23 -18.35
CA SER A 240 12.21 5.59 -19.65
C SER A 240 13.03 4.31 -19.49
N ARG A 241 14.06 4.31 -18.64
CA ARG A 241 14.81 3.09 -18.31
C ARG A 241 13.93 2.06 -17.59
N CYS A 242 13.09 2.49 -16.67
CA CYS A 242 12.22 1.59 -15.90
C CYS A 242 11.20 0.89 -16.80
N PHE A 243 10.49 1.65 -17.63
CA PHE A 243 9.44 1.12 -18.50
C PHE A 243 9.95 0.57 -19.84
N GLY A 244 11.17 0.94 -20.24
CA GLY A 244 11.78 0.45 -21.48
C GLY A 244 11.29 1.13 -22.75
N VAL A 245 10.67 2.29 -22.63
CA VAL A 245 10.22 3.16 -23.75
C VAL A 245 10.61 4.60 -23.44
N PRO A 246 10.92 5.43 -24.46
CA PRO A 246 11.16 6.85 -24.24
C PRO A 246 9.92 7.52 -23.65
N LEU A 247 10.06 8.18 -22.50
CA LEU A 247 8.98 8.87 -21.80
C LEU A 247 9.37 10.32 -21.53
N GLU A 248 8.37 11.17 -21.58
CA GLU A 248 8.39 12.50 -21.01
C GLU A 248 7.55 12.50 -19.74
N ILE A 249 7.89 13.38 -18.80
CA ILE A 249 7.19 13.54 -17.53
C ILE A 249 7.04 15.02 -17.21
N GLU A 250 5.89 15.37 -16.66
CA GLU A 250 5.66 16.69 -16.06
C GLU A 250 4.97 16.57 -14.71
N ARG A 251 5.17 17.59 -13.88
CA ARG A 251 4.33 17.80 -12.69
C ARG A 251 3.50 19.06 -12.87
N ARG A 252 2.19 18.92 -12.81
CA ARG A 252 1.26 20.03 -12.93
C ARG A 252 0.22 19.99 -11.83
N ASP A 253 0.03 21.09 -11.12
CA ASP A 253 -0.93 21.21 -10.02
C ASP A 253 -0.80 20.11 -8.96
N GLY A 254 0.47 19.73 -8.61
CA GLY A 254 0.78 18.66 -7.66
C GLY A 254 0.66 17.24 -8.21
N ARG A 255 0.22 17.06 -9.47
CA ARG A 255 0.00 15.77 -10.12
C ARG A 255 1.06 15.45 -11.15
N TRP A 256 1.55 14.21 -11.11
CA TRP A 256 2.49 13.69 -12.10
C TRP A 256 1.76 13.16 -13.34
N ARG A 257 2.35 13.34 -14.49
CA ARG A 257 1.88 12.81 -15.79
C ARG A 257 3.07 12.33 -16.58
N ALA A 258 2.91 11.21 -17.28
CA ALA A 258 3.91 10.69 -18.19
C ALA A 258 3.27 10.23 -19.50
N TRP A 259 4.00 10.44 -20.61
CA TRP A 259 3.58 10.02 -21.95
C TRP A 259 4.79 9.60 -22.78
N ALA A 260 4.55 8.84 -23.84
CA ALA A 260 5.63 8.47 -24.77
C ALA A 260 6.20 9.69 -25.47
N ALA A 261 7.53 9.83 -25.45
CA ALA A 261 8.22 10.84 -26.26
C ALA A 261 8.00 10.51 -27.76
N ARG A 262 7.89 11.56 -28.57
CA ARG A 262 7.73 11.43 -30.04
C ARG A 262 9.04 11.15 -30.73
#